data_1c961cd0a52f7fa7436cb33dbe482982
#
_entry.id   1c961cd0a52f7fa7436cb33dbe482982
#
_cell.length_a   1.000
_cell.length_b   1.000
_cell.length_c   1.000
_cell.angle_alpha   90.00
_cell.angle_beta   90.00
_cell.angle_gamma   90.00
#
_symmetry.space_group_name_H-M   'P 1'
#
loop_
_entity.id
_entity.type
_entity.pdbx_description
1 polymer ?
#
loop_
_entity_poly.entity_id
_entity_poly.type
_entity_poly.pdbx_seq_one_letter_code
_entity_poly.pdbx_strand_id
1 'polypeptide(L)'
;MKIRVPATSANLGCGFDSVGFAVNLYLDLEIIGPSERWEIIHDLGAEIPQNDKNLVIATALKIVPELAPHKIRITSNIPLERGLGSSSSALVAGIELACLIADMNLSTQVKLQLACSMEGHPDNVAPAILGGLVISTYHEGTLEYVKLAMPEVGLIAYVPDYKLSTVAMRKVLPQEMLFREAVCASSISNVMIASLLKGDMVKAGRLIEQDRFHEKYRTKLIELEEIREIAHKYGAYATYLSGAGSTIACLAPIENTDKIVEVLSKHSNANVMKLSFESNGVRTFG
;
A
#
# COMPACT_ATOMS: atom_id res chain seq x y z
N MET A 1 21.66 0.91 -13.77
CA MET A 1 20.24 1.40 -13.78
C MET A 1 19.58 1.05 -12.46
N LYS A 2 18.77 1.95 -11.92
CA LYS A 2 18.07 1.74 -10.63
C LYS A 2 16.58 1.99 -10.78
N ILE A 3 15.78 1.26 -10.03
CA ILE A 3 14.33 1.42 -9.92
C ILE A 3 14.02 1.70 -8.45
N ARG A 4 13.21 2.73 -8.16
CA ARG A 4 12.70 3.01 -6.82
C ARG A 4 11.18 2.99 -6.84
N VAL A 5 10.58 2.18 -5.98
CA VAL A 5 9.12 2.07 -5.84
C VAL A 5 8.72 2.44 -4.42
N PRO A 6 7.78 3.38 -4.23
CA PRO A 6 7.30 3.72 -2.89
C PRO A 6 6.42 2.61 -2.28
N ALA A 7 6.39 2.55 -0.96
CA ALA A 7 5.37 1.85 -0.20
C ALA A 7 4.00 2.54 -0.35
N THR A 8 2.96 1.83 0.02
CA THR A 8 1.58 2.34 -0.09
C THR A 8 0.77 1.97 1.15
N SER A 9 -0.17 2.84 1.50
CA SER A 9 -1.23 2.54 2.45
C SER A 9 -2.57 2.52 1.70
N ALA A 10 -3.35 1.49 1.90
CA ALA A 10 -4.55 1.22 1.13
C ALA A 10 -5.80 1.19 2.02
N ASN A 11 -6.96 1.28 1.38
CA ASN A 11 -8.31 1.29 1.94
C ASN A 11 -8.72 2.60 2.61
N LEU A 12 -7.87 3.25 3.37
CA LEU A 12 -8.24 4.45 4.14
C LEU A 12 -9.60 4.24 4.86
N GLY A 13 -9.73 3.13 5.58
CA GLY A 13 -10.96 2.67 6.19
C GLY A 13 -12.03 2.30 5.15
N CYS A 14 -13.05 3.14 5.02
CA CYS A 14 -14.22 2.88 4.17
C CYS A 14 -13.99 2.97 2.64
N GLY A 15 -12.78 3.24 2.17
CA GLY A 15 -12.40 3.23 0.75
C GLY A 15 -11.86 1.88 0.26
N PHE A 16 -12.38 0.77 0.77
CA PHE A 16 -11.93 -0.58 0.49
C PHE A 16 -11.75 -0.87 -1.00
N ASP A 17 -10.59 -1.45 -1.39
CA ASP A 17 -10.18 -1.79 -2.75
C ASP A 17 -10.25 -0.61 -3.77
N SER A 18 -10.36 0.63 -3.29
CA SER A 18 -10.52 1.82 -4.13
C SER A 18 -9.54 2.93 -3.81
N VAL A 19 -9.28 3.20 -2.53
CA VAL A 19 -8.48 4.34 -2.09
C VAL A 19 -7.13 3.89 -1.58
N GLY A 20 -6.06 4.48 -2.10
CA GLY A 20 -4.72 4.27 -1.60
C GLY A 20 -3.81 5.46 -1.84
N PHE A 21 -2.71 5.52 -1.13
CA PHE A 21 -1.71 6.57 -1.30
C PHE A 21 -0.30 6.05 -1.07
N ALA A 22 0.66 6.71 -1.71
CA ALA A 22 2.08 6.38 -1.57
C ALA A 22 2.70 7.06 -0.35
N VAL A 23 3.67 6.37 0.28
CA VAL A 23 4.40 6.85 1.46
C VAL A 23 5.90 6.72 1.28
N ASN A 24 6.68 7.46 2.08
CA ASN A 24 8.14 7.62 1.99
C ASN A 24 8.96 6.44 2.55
N LEU A 25 8.50 5.23 2.32
CA LEU A 25 9.28 4.00 2.44
C LEU A 25 9.46 3.42 1.03
N TYR A 26 10.58 2.72 0.77
CA TYR A 26 10.90 2.36 -0.62
C TYR A 26 11.44 0.94 -0.75
N LEU A 27 11.16 0.35 -1.90
CA LEU A 27 11.91 -0.73 -2.47
C LEU A 27 12.82 -0.14 -3.55
N ASP A 28 14.12 -0.34 -3.39
CA ASP A 28 15.14 0.03 -4.36
C ASP A 28 15.69 -1.23 -5.03
N LEU A 29 15.69 -1.25 -6.36
CA LEU A 29 16.28 -2.30 -7.17
C LEU A 29 17.40 -1.70 -8.03
N GLU A 30 18.57 -2.32 -7.99
CA GLU A 30 19.73 -1.99 -8.83
C GLU A 30 20.02 -3.15 -9.78
N ILE A 31 20.04 -2.88 -11.09
CA ILE A 31 20.49 -3.84 -12.10
C ILE A 31 22.00 -3.76 -12.16
N ILE A 32 22.70 -4.82 -11.74
CA ILE A 32 24.17 -4.89 -11.69
C ILE A 32 24.72 -5.21 -13.08
N GLY A 33 24.13 -6.17 -13.79
CA GLY A 33 24.53 -6.55 -15.15
C GLY A 33 23.97 -7.90 -15.57
N PRO A 34 24.23 -8.31 -16.84
CA PRO A 34 23.86 -9.62 -17.35
C PRO A 34 24.48 -10.77 -16.54
N SER A 35 23.80 -11.91 -16.48
CA SER A 35 24.23 -13.12 -15.79
C SER A 35 23.72 -14.35 -16.53
N GLU A 36 24.32 -15.52 -16.27
CA GLU A 36 23.85 -16.80 -16.87
C GLU A 36 22.48 -17.24 -16.31
N ARG A 37 22.16 -16.81 -15.09
CA ARG A 37 20.91 -17.08 -14.41
C ARG A 37 20.49 -15.88 -13.57
N TRP A 38 19.25 -15.84 -13.13
CA TRP A 38 18.78 -14.81 -12.20
C TRP A 38 19.47 -14.94 -10.84
N GLU A 39 20.16 -13.89 -10.43
CA GLU A 39 20.82 -13.77 -9.13
C GLU A 39 20.34 -12.52 -8.41
N ILE A 40 19.74 -12.68 -7.23
CA ILE A 40 19.22 -11.57 -6.43
C ILE A 40 20.01 -11.47 -5.13
N ILE A 41 20.59 -10.32 -4.88
CA ILE A 41 21.25 -9.97 -3.62
C ILE A 41 20.28 -9.16 -2.78
N HIS A 42 19.90 -9.63 -1.60
CA HIS A 42 19.08 -8.92 -0.63
C HIS A 42 19.31 -9.44 0.79
N ASP A 43 18.87 -8.67 1.79
CA ASP A 43 18.87 -8.98 3.22
C ASP A 43 17.44 -9.03 3.82
N LEU A 44 16.43 -9.26 2.99
CA LEU A 44 15.00 -9.18 3.35
C LEU A 44 14.47 -10.40 4.13
N GLY A 45 15.33 -11.37 4.44
CA GLY A 45 14.99 -12.61 5.14
C GLY A 45 15.17 -13.85 4.25
N ALA A 46 15.39 -15.00 4.90
CA ALA A 46 15.67 -16.26 4.20
C ALA A 46 14.45 -16.82 3.45
N GLU A 47 13.25 -16.38 3.80
CA GLU A 47 11.99 -16.75 3.16
C GLU A 47 11.80 -16.11 1.78
N ILE A 48 12.53 -15.02 1.48
CA ILE A 48 12.45 -14.34 0.18
C ILE A 48 13.41 -15.00 -0.79
N PRO A 49 12.95 -15.54 -1.95
CA PRO A 49 13.80 -16.21 -2.91
C PRO A 49 14.87 -15.30 -3.52
N GLN A 50 16.07 -15.86 -3.76
CA GLN A 50 17.19 -15.17 -4.41
C GLN A 50 17.39 -15.62 -5.87
N ASN A 51 16.34 -16.14 -6.51
CA ASN A 51 16.32 -16.64 -7.88
C ASN A 51 15.04 -16.21 -8.61
N ASP A 52 14.73 -16.84 -9.74
CA ASP A 52 13.56 -16.59 -10.59
C ASP A 52 12.19 -16.69 -9.88
N LYS A 53 12.13 -17.34 -8.71
CA LYS A 53 10.92 -17.39 -7.88
C LYS A 53 10.68 -16.10 -7.07
N ASN A 54 11.64 -15.18 -7.02
CA ASN A 54 11.43 -13.88 -6.41
C ASN A 54 10.32 -13.13 -7.14
N LEU A 55 9.41 -12.50 -6.38
CA LEU A 55 8.21 -11.87 -6.93
C LEU A 55 8.55 -10.82 -8.01
N VAL A 56 9.63 -10.07 -7.85
CA VAL A 56 10.10 -9.10 -8.85
C VAL A 56 10.40 -9.80 -10.17
N ILE A 57 11.19 -10.88 -10.12
CA ILE A 57 11.58 -11.63 -11.33
C ILE A 57 10.38 -12.39 -11.90
N ALA A 58 9.60 -13.06 -11.06
CA ALA A 58 8.41 -13.76 -11.48
C ALA A 58 7.41 -12.83 -12.20
N THR A 59 7.29 -11.58 -11.75
CA THR A 59 6.50 -10.56 -12.43
C THR A 59 7.10 -10.16 -13.77
N ALA A 60 8.41 -9.90 -13.82
CA ALA A 60 9.09 -9.55 -15.07
C ALA A 60 8.96 -10.66 -16.13
N LEU A 61 9.12 -11.92 -15.73
CA LEU A 61 8.99 -13.09 -16.61
C LEU A 61 7.54 -13.36 -17.06
N LYS A 62 6.53 -12.93 -16.30
CA LYS A 62 5.13 -12.97 -16.79
C LYS A 62 4.89 -12.00 -17.94
N ILE A 63 5.64 -10.90 -18.00
CA ILE A 63 5.52 -9.87 -19.04
C ILE A 63 6.38 -10.26 -20.25
N VAL A 64 7.62 -10.68 -20.01
CA VAL A 64 8.58 -11.11 -21.02
C VAL A 64 9.14 -12.47 -20.62
N PRO A 65 8.56 -13.59 -21.08
CA PRO A 65 8.97 -14.95 -20.68
C PRO A 65 10.44 -15.27 -20.97
N GLU A 66 11.00 -14.74 -22.06
CA GLU A 66 12.39 -14.94 -22.50
C GLU A 66 13.32 -13.81 -22.05
N LEU A 67 12.97 -13.08 -20.97
CA LEU A 67 13.79 -11.99 -20.47
C LEU A 67 15.17 -12.48 -20.04
N ALA A 68 16.23 -11.88 -20.61
CA ALA A 68 17.60 -12.26 -20.34
C ALA A 68 17.93 -12.14 -18.84
N PRO A 69 18.53 -13.18 -18.22
CA PRO A 69 18.85 -13.13 -16.81
C PRO A 69 19.89 -12.07 -16.45
N HIS A 70 19.68 -11.45 -15.31
CA HIS A 70 20.57 -10.43 -14.75
C HIS A 70 20.85 -10.70 -13.27
N LYS A 71 21.97 -10.17 -12.82
CA LYS A 71 22.28 -10.00 -11.40
C LYS A 71 21.69 -8.68 -10.93
N ILE A 72 20.87 -8.71 -9.89
CA ILE A 72 20.22 -7.52 -9.31
C ILE A 72 20.46 -7.44 -7.81
N ARG A 73 20.37 -6.25 -7.27
CA ARG A 73 20.33 -6.02 -5.82
C ARG A 73 18.99 -5.37 -5.45
N ILE A 74 18.35 -5.88 -4.40
CA ILE A 74 17.13 -5.31 -3.83
C ILE A 74 17.41 -4.90 -2.39
N THR A 75 17.10 -3.65 -2.06
CA THR A 75 17.06 -3.13 -0.70
C THR A 75 15.69 -2.56 -0.41
N SER A 76 15.17 -2.73 0.80
CA SER A 76 13.86 -2.21 1.16
C SER A 76 13.78 -1.86 2.63
N ASN A 77 13.16 -0.72 2.94
CA ASN A 77 12.75 -0.38 4.30
C ASN A 77 11.24 -0.53 4.53
N ILE A 78 10.54 -1.14 3.56
CA ILE A 78 9.10 -1.44 3.68
C ILE A 78 8.93 -2.68 4.55
N PRO A 79 8.19 -2.61 5.67
CA PRO A 79 7.86 -3.79 6.47
C PRO A 79 7.13 -4.85 5.64
N LEU A 80 7.69 -6.07 5.58
CA LEU A 80 7.15 -7.16 4.77
C LEU A 80 5.88 -7.73 5.37
N GLU A 81 4.84 -7.97 4.56
CA GLU A 81 3.57 -8.61 4.97
C GLU A 81 2.86 -7.89 6.14
N ARG A 82 2.92 -6.55 6.17
CA ARG A 82 2.35 -5.74 7.24
C ARG A 82 1.39 -4.64 6.75
N GLY A 83 0.84 -4.78 5.53
CA GLY A 83 -0.17 -3.84 5.03
C GLY A 83 0.38 -2.51 4.50
N LEU A 84 1.68 -2.44 4.20
CA LEU A 84 2.34 -1.26 3.60
C LEU A 84 2.74 -1.47 2.13
N GLY A 85 2.05 -2.37 1.42
CA GLY A 85 2.18 -2.54 -0.03
C GLY A 85 3.51 -3.15 -0.48
N SER A 86 4.23 -3.92 0.37
CA SER A 86 5.52 -4.52 0.01
C SER A 86 5.44 -5.45 -1.21
N SER A 87 4.37 -6.24 -1.34
CA SER A 87 4.11 -7.10 -2.50
C SER A 87 3.86 -6.26 -3.76
N SER A 88 3.01 -5.24 -3.65
CA SER A 88 2.67 -4.35 -4.77
C SER A 88 3.89 -3.55 -5.23
N SER A 89 4.76 -3.11 -4.31
CA SER A 89 6.03 -2.46 -4.67
C SER A 89 6.97 -3.42 -5.42
N ALA A 90 7.04 -4.69 -5.02
CA ALA A 90 7.82 -5.71 -5.72
C ALA A 90 7.23 -6.03 -7.11
N LEU A 91 5.91 -6.10 -7.24
CA LEU A 91 5.22 -6.30 -8.51
C LEU A 91 5.51 -5.13 -9.46
N VAL A 92 5.39 -3.89 -9.01
CA VAL A 92 5.68 -2.69 -9.81
C VAL A 92 7.17 -2.64 -10.20
N ALA A 93 8.09 -3.00 -9.29
CA ALA A 93 9.51 -3.11 -9.62
C ALA A 93 9.77 -4.16 -10.71
N GLY A 94 9.03 -5.28 -10.72
CA GLY A 94 9.11 -6.31 -11.75
C GLY A 94 8.64 -5.82 -13.12
N ILE A 95 7.57 -5.01 -13.18
CA ILE A 95 7.10 -4.38 -14.43
C ILE A 95 8.18 -3.45 -14.99
N GLU A 96 8.77 -2.59 -14.15
CA GLU A 96 9.82 -1.67 -14.58
C GLU A 96 11.11 -2.42 -14.98
N LEU A 97 11.45 -3.51 -14.28
CA LEU A 97 12.59 -4.36 -14.62
C LEU A 97 12.42 -4.96 -16.02
N ALA A 98 11.25 -5.50 -16.34
CA ALA A 98 10.95 -6.02 -17.67
C ALA A 98 11.10 -4.93 -18.74
N CYS A 99 10.55 -3.75 -18.48
CA CYS A 99 10.65 -2.62 -19.40
C CYS A 99 12.10 -2.22 -19.66
N LEU A 100 12.94 -2.13 -18.60
CA LEU A 100 14.33 -1.69 -18.74
C LEU A 100 15.21 -2.72 -19.46
N ILE A 101 15.06 -4.02 -19.17
CA ILE A 101 15.92 -5.06 -19.77
C ILE A 101 15.48 -5.34 -21.21
N ALA A 102 14.18 -5.36 -21.51
CA ALA A 102 13.66 -5.62 -22.85
C ALA A 102 13.54 -4.35 -23.71
N ASP A 103 14.00 -3.21 -23.24
CA ASP A 103 13.90 -1.90 -23.91
C ASP A 103 12.48 -1.56 -24.36
N MET A 104 11.49 -1.83 -23.49
CA MET A 104 10.07 -1.57 -23.76
C MET A 104 9.66 -0.22 -23.21
N ASN A 105 8.98 0.57 -24.02
CA ASN A 105 8.39 1.84 -23.59
C ASN A 105 6.89 1.70 -23.38
N LEU A 106 6.48 1.08 -22.27
CA LEU A 106 5.07 0.95 -21.91
C LEU A 106 4.55 2.27 -21.33
N SER A 107 3.37 2.69 -21.80
CA SER A 107 2.69 3.85 -21.19
C SER A 107 2.29 3.56 -19.74
N THR A 108 2.14 4.62 -18.93
CA THR A 108 1.67 4.51 -17.53
C THR A 108 0.35 3.76 -17.45
N GLN A 109 -0.58 3.99 -18.38
CA GLN A 109 -1.87 3.31 -18.43
C GLN A 109 -1.71 1.79 -18.62
N VAL A 110 -0.80 1.36 -19.50
CA VAL A 110 -0.51 -0.07 -19.72
C VAL A 110 0.10 -0.71 -18.48
N LYS A 111 1.07 -0.02 -17.84
CA LYS A 111 1.70 -0.50 -16.58
C LYS A 111 0.66 -0.65 -15.46
N LEU A 112 -0.23 0.32 -15.30
CA LEU A 112 -1.33 0.26 -14.34
C LEU A 112 -2.26 -0.93 -14.61
N GLN A 113 -2.62 -1.14 -15.87
CA GLN A 113 -3.51 -2.23 -16.26
C GLN A 113 -2.89 -3.61 -16.02
N LEU A 114 -1.60 -3.77 -16.35
CA LEU A 114 -0.82 -4.97 -16.02
C LEU A 114 -0.76 -5.21 -14.51
N ALA A 115 -0.44 -4.19 -13.74
CA ALA A 115 -0.34 -4.28 -12.29
C ALA A 115 -1.68 -4.69 -11.65
N CYS A 116 -2.79 -4.04 -12.07
CA CYS A 116 -4.12 -4.36 -11.56
C CYS A 116 -4.57 -5.77 -11.95
N SER A 117 -4.26 -6.23 -13.16
CA SER A 117 -4.60 -7.60 -13.60
C SER A 117 -3.86 -8.68 -12.79
N MET A 118 -2.67 -8.39 -12.30
CA MET A 118 -1.85 -9.32 -11.49
C MET A 118 -2.22 -9.29 -10.01
N GLU A 119 -2.53 -8.11 -9.45
CA GLU A 119 -2.84 -7.91 -8.04
C GLU A 119 -4.32 -8.19 -7.73
N GLY A 120 -5.21 -7.92 -8.69
CA GLY A 120 -6.67 -8.06 -8.57
C GLY A 120 -7.39 -6.81 -8.02
N HIS A 121 -6.65 -5.82 -7.52
CA HIS A 121 -7.19 -4.55 -7.00
C HIS A 121 -6.17 -3.41 -7.16
N PRO A 122 -6.64 -2.16 -7.35
CA PRO A 122 -5.78 -1.04 -7.73
C PRO A 122 -5.15 -0.29 -6.55
N ASP A 123 -5.71 -0.39 -5.36
CA ASP A 123 -5.50 0.49 -4.20
C ASP A 123 -4.06 0.57 -3.67
N ASN A 124 -3.21 -0.44 -3.97
CA ASN A 124 -1.78 -0.42 -3.70
C ASN A 124 -0.95 -0.17 -4.96
N VAL A 125 -1.22 -0.89 -6.04
CA VAL A 125 -0.39 -0.78 -7.25
C VAL A 125 -0.53 0.57 -7.95
N ALA A 126 -1.73 1.18 -7.92
CA ALA A 126 -1.93 2.48 -8.54
C ALA A 126 -1.12 3.60 -7.85
N PRO A 127 -1.18 3.78 -6.53
CA PRO A 127 -0.32 4.77 -5.88
C PRO A 127 1.17 4.39 -5.91
N ALA A 128 1.55 3.10 -5.98
CA ALA A 128 2.95 2.71 -6.19
C ALA A 128 3.49 3.18 -7.55
N ILE A 129 2.66 3.12 -8.62
CA ILE A 129 3.02 3.59 -9.96
C ILE A 129 2.92 5.11 -10.09
N LEU A 130 1.87 5.72 -9.56
CA LEU A 130 1.54 7.13 -9.78
C LEU A 130 2.10 8.06 -8.71
N GLY A 131 2.22 7.60 -7.46
CA GLY A 131 2.40 8.46 -6.29
C GLY A 131 1.11 9.20 -5.90
N GLY A 132 1.16 9.90 -4.76
CA GLY A 132 0.06 10.69 -4.24
C GLY A 132 -1.11 9.86 -3.71
N LEU A 133 -2.26 10.49 -3.54
CA LEU A 133 -3.54 9.87 -3.24
C LEU A 133 -4.18 9.42 -4.55
N VAL A 134 -4.57 8.17 -4.65
CA VAL A 134 -5.26 7.63 -5.82
C VAL A 134 -6.59 7.04 -5.40
N ILE A 135 -7.64 7.49 -6.06
CA ILE A 135 -8.99 6.92 -5.97
C ILE A 135 -9.24 6.21 -7.29
N SER A 136 -9.55 4.93 -7.24
CA SER A 136 -9.59 4.10 -8.43
C SER A 136 -10.67 3.03 -8.35
N THR A 137 -11.06 2.53 -9.51
CA THR A 137 -11.91 1.36 -9.66
C THR A 137 -11.32 0.44 -10.72
N TYR A 138 -11.36 -0.86 -10.45
CA TYR A 138 -10.94 -1.88 -11.41
C TYR A 138 -12.05 -2.91 -11.56
N HIS A 139 -12.73 -2.90 -12.69
CA HIS A 139 -13.86 -3.77 -12.97
C HIS A 139 -13.82 -4.25 -14.43
N GLU A 140 -14.06 -5.54 -14.64
CA GLU A 140 -14.05 -6.18 -15.98
C GLU A 140 -12.80 -5.86 -16.82
N GLY A 141 -11.64 -5.82 -16.16
CA GLY A 141 -10.37 -5.52 -16.80
C GLY A 141 -10.15 -4.04 -17.13
N THR A 142 -11.06 -3.15 -16.75
CA THR A 142 -10.96 -1.71 -16.97
C THR A 142 -10.59 -1.00 -15.68
N LEU A 143 -9.56 -0.16 -15.74
CA LEU A 143 -9.11 0.70 -14.64
C LEU A 143 -9.47 2.15 -14.96
N GLU A 144 -10.20 2.77 -14.04
CA GLU A 144 -10.40 4.22 -13.99
C GLU A 144 -9.82 4.77 -12.68
N TYR A 145 -9.20 5.93 -12.71
CA TYR A 145 -8.60 6.52 -11.52
C TYR A 145 -8.53 8.05 -11.56
N VAL A 146 -8.45 8.63 -10.37
CA VAL A 146 -8.12 10.05 -10.17
C VAL A 146 -6.94 10.11 -9.22
N LYS A 147 -5.84 10.75 -9.64
CA LYS A 147 -4.70 11.07 -8.80
C LYS A 147 -4.86 12.46 -8.20
N LEU A 148 -4.61 12.58 -6.91
CA LEU A 148 -4.79 13.79 -6.11
C LEU A 148 -3.59 14.01 -5.18
N ALA A 149 -3.45 15.23 -4.69
CA ALA A 149 -2.58 15.50 -3.55
C ALA A 149 -3.31 15.10 -2.25
N MET A 150 -2.58 14.55 -1.29
CA MET A 150 -3.11 14.35 0.06
C MET A 150 -3.28 15.73 0.73
N PRO A 151 -4.36 15.97 1.50
CA PRO A 151 -4.47 17.15 2.34
C PRO A 151 -3.30 17.26 3.32
N GLU A 152 -3.08 18.47 3.84
CA GLU A 152 -2.05 18.70 4.86
C GLU A 152 -2.46 18.05 6.18
N VAL A 153 -1.91 16.87 6.44
CA VAL A 153 -2.21 16.02 7.59
C VAL A 153 -1.00 15.17 7.94
N GLY A 154 -0.78 14.90 9.21
CA GLY A 154 0.25 13.99 9.69
C GLY A 154 -0.17 12.53 9.55
N LEU A 155 0.78 11.67 9.24
CA LEU A 155 0.60 10.22 9.10
C LEU A 155 1.52 9.49 10.07
N ILE A 156 0.96 8.61 10.87
CA ILE A 156 1.67 7.71 11.76
C ILE A 156 1.32 6.27 11.40
N ALA A 157 2.33 5.41 11.32
CA ALA A 157 2.15 3.97 11.15
C ALA A 157 2.54 3.26 12.46
N TYR A 158 1.60 2.56 13.05
CA TYR A 158 1.81 1.58 14.11
C TYR A 158 1.93 0.22 13.45
N VAL A 159 3.13 -0.38 13.49
CA VAL A 159 3.46 -1.62 12.79
C VAL A 159 3.72 -2.71 13.83
N PRO A 160 2.74 -3.59 14.11
CA PRO A 160 2.91 -4.73 15.02
C PRO A 160 3.99 -5.68 14.57
N ASP A 161 4.53 -6.48 15.49
CA ASP A 161 5.60 -7.42 15.18
C ASP A 161 5.13 -8.72 14.50
N TYR A 162 3.83 -8.93 14.36
CA TYR A 162 3.26 -10.09 13.66
C TYR A 162 2.87 -9.77 12.22
N LYS A 163 2.99 -10.77 11.34
CA LYS A 163 2.61 -10.71 9.92
C LYS A 163 1.17 -11.16 9.72
N LEU A 164 0.47 -10.57 8.75
CA LEU A 164 -0.84 -11.02 8.30
C LEU A 164 -0.83 -11.29 6.80
N SER A 165 -1.23 -12.51 6.43
CA SER A 165 -1.37 -12.88 5.03
C SER A 165 -2.58 -12.19 4.40
N THR A 166 -2.38 -11.43 3.33
CA THR A 166 -3.46 -10.78 2.55
C THR A 166 -4.49 -11.82 2.09
N VAL A 167 -4.04 -13.00 1.66
CA VAL A 167 -4.94 -14.10 1.24
C VAL A 167 -5.81 -14.56 2.39
N ALA A 168 -5.25 -14.75 3.59
CA ALA A 168 -6.02 -15.15 4.77
C ALA A 168 -7.01 -14.04 5.18
N MET A 169 -6.60 -12.78 5.11
CA MET A 169 -7.45 -11.63 5.47
C MET A 169 -8.57 -11.37 4.45
N ARG A 170 -8.42 -11.77 3.20
CA ARG A 170 -9.50 -11.75 2.21
C ARG A 170 -10.52 -12.87 2.42
N LYS A 171 -10.09 -14.05 2.85
CA LYS A 171 -10.97 -15.21 3.09
C LYS A 171 -12.00 -14.99 4.20
N VAL A 172 -11.74 -14.08 5.15
CA VAL A 172 -12.70 -13.77 6.23
C VAL A 172 -13.77 -12.77 5.81
N LEU A 173 -13.64 -12.16 4.62
CA LEU A 173 -14.62 -11.22 4.11
C LEU A 173 -15.87 -11.96 3.60
N PRO A 174 -17.08 -11.40 3.76
CA PRO A 174 -18.29 -12.00 3.23
C PRO A 174 -18.29 -11.99 1.71
N GLN A 175 -18.91 -12.99 1.09
CA GLN A 175 -19.11 -13.04 -0.37
C GLN A 175 -20.27 -12.17 -0.80
N GLU A 176 -21.21 -11.87 0.10
CA GLU A 176 -22.41 -11.11 -0.16
C GLU A 176 -22.64 -10.07 0.94
N MET A 177 -23.30 -8.99 0.60
CA MET A 177 -23.70 -7.92 1.51
C MET A 177 -25.17 -7.58 1.30
N LEU A 178 -25.88 -7.30 2.37
CA LEU A 178 -27.27 -6.83 2.26
C LEU A 178 -27.32 -5.50 1.49
N PHE A 179 -28.26 -5.35 0.59
CA PHE A 179 -28.39 -4.16 -0.26
C PHE A 179 -28.33 -2.84 0.55
N ARG A 180 -29.04 -2.76 1.67
CA ARG A 180 -29.00 -1.56 2.53
C ARG A 180 -27.60 -1.28 3.12
N GLU A 181 -26.83 -2.32 3.44
CA GLU A 181 -25.47 -2.18 3.96
C GLU A 181 -24.52 -1.70 2.84
N ALA A 182 -24.70 -2.21 1.62
CA ALA A 182 -23.95 -1.77 0.46
C ALA A 182 -24.21 -0.28 0.14
N VAL A 183 -25.49 0.14 0.18
CA VAL A 183 -25.87 1.56 0.02
C VAL A 183 -25.24 2.42 1.11
N CYS A 184 -25.27 1.97 2.38
CA CYS A 184 -24.64 2.68 3.49
C CYS A 184 -23.12 2.80 3.30
N ALA A 185 -22.43 1.69 2.96
CA ALA A 185 -21.01 1.67 2.72
C ALA A 185 -20.60 2.64 1.59
N SER A 186 -21.30 2.60 0.45
CA SER A 186 -21.09 3.50 -0.68
C SER A 186 -21.29 4.97 -0.28
N SER A 187 -22.37 5.29 0.44
CA SER A 187 -22.65 6.69 0.83
C SER A 187 -21.62 7.23 1.82
N ILE A 188 -21.13 6.43 2.78
CA ILE A 188 -20.06 6.79 3.71
C ILE A 188 -18.77 7.10 2.92
N SER A 189 -18.37 6.22 2.03
CA SER A 189 -17.17 6.39 1.22
C SER A 189 -17.23 7.66 0.35
N ASN A 190 -18.35 7.91 -0.32
CA ASN A 190 -18.55 9.10 -1.14
C ASN A 190 -18.39 10.40 -0.33
N VAL A 191 -19.01 10.48 0.86
CA VAL A 191 -18.91 11.67 1.72
C VAL A 191 -17.53 11.79 2.35
N MET A 192 -16.89 10.67 2.70
CA MET A 192 -15.51 10.66 3.18
C MET A 192 -14.56 11.26 2.16
N ILE A 193 -14.60 10.78 0.91
CA ILE A 193 -13.75 11.30 -0.18
C ILE A 193 -14.00 12.79 -0.40
N ALA A 194 -15.26 13.22 -0.47
CA ALA A 194 -15.61 14.63 -0.65
C ALA A 194 -15.11 15.51 0.50
N SER A 195 -15.18 15.01 1.75
CA SER A 195 -14.69 15.71 2.95
C SER A 195 -13.16 15.82 2.93
N LEU A 196 -12.47 14.72 2.58
CA LEU A 196 -11.02 14.69 2.44
C LEU A 196 -10.52 15.72 1.41
N LEU A 197 -11.17 15.78 0.24
CA LEU A 197 -10.83 16.73 -0.83
C LEU A 197 -11.10 18.19 -0.46
N LYS A 198 -12.03 18.44 0.44
CA LYS A 198 -12.28 19.77 1.00
C LYS A 198 -11.35 20.15 2.16
N GLY A 199 -10.50 19.24 2.62
CA GLY A 199 -9.67 19.45 3.80
C GLY A 199 -10.45 19.37 5.13
N ASP A 200 -11.72 18.92 5.12
CA ASP A 200 -12.51 18.71 6.33
C ASP A 200 -12.09 17.37 7.00
N MET A 201 -10.88 17.42 7.61
CA MET A 201 -10.25 16.24 8.19
C MET A 201 -11.02 15.67 9.38
N VAL A 202 -11.74 16.51 10.12
CA VAL A 202 -12.57 16.06 11.26
C VAL A 202 -13.71 15.19 10.75
N LYS A 203 -14.42 15.62 9.70
CA LYS A 203 -15.50 14.83 9.10
C LYS A 203 -14.97 13.60 8.37
N ALA A 204 -13.91 13.76 7.56
CA ALA A 204 -13.27 12.66 6.85
C ALA A 204 -12.82 11.57 7.84
N GLY A 205 -12.15 11.95 8.93
CA GLY A 205 -11.67 11.02 9.96
C GLY A 205 -12.80 10.21 10.59
N ARG A 206 -13.87 10.87 11.01
CA ARG A 206 -15.05 10.18 11.56
C ARG A 206 -15.66 9.17 10.58
N LEU A 207 -15.62 9.45 9.27
CA LEU A 207 -16.16 8.55 8.24
C LEU A 207 -15.19 7.43 7.87
N ILE A 208 -13.88 7.67 7.90
CA ILE A 208 -12.83 6.65 7.74
C ILE A 208 -13.07 5.49 8.71
N GLU A 209 -13.37 5.77 9.95
CA GLU A 209 -13.62 4.76 11.00
C GLU A 209 -14.99 4.09 10.94
N GLN A 210 -15.84 4.47 9.99
CA GLN A 210 -17.13 3.83 9.76
C GLN A 210 -17.08 2.76 8.66
N ASP A 211 -15.94 2.11 8.47
CA ASP A 211 -15.81 1.05 7.48
C ASP A 211 -16.86 -0.05 7.65
N ARG A 212 -17.43 -0.51 6.54
CA ARG A 212 -18.43 -1.56 6.46
C ARG A 212 -17.95 -2.78 5.68
N PHE A 213 -16.81 -2.67 5.01
CA PHE A 213 -16.33 -3.69 4.09
C PHE A 213 -15.37 -4.68 4.73
N HIS A 214 -14.40 -4.24 5.54
CA HIS A 214 -13.31 -5.14 5.94
C HIS A 214 -12.94 -5.14 7.42
N GLU A 215 -12.83 -4.00 8.11
CA GLU A 215 -12.33 -3.96 9.48
C GLU A 215 -13.14 -4.81 10.44
N LYS A 216 -14.49 -4.70 10.39
CA LYS A 216 -15.38 -5.47 11.27
C LYS A 216 -15.30 -6.99 11.12
N TYR A 217 -14.82 -7.48 9.98
CA TYR A 217 -14.64 -8.91 9.73
C TYR A 217 -13.24 -9.41 10.11
N ARG A 218 -12.32 -8.49 10.36
CA ARG A 218 -10.94 -8.76 10.77
C ARG A 218 -10.78 -8.65 12.29
N THR A 219 -11.75 -9.15 13.03
CA THR A 219 -11.92 -8.99 14.50
C THR A 219 -10.77 -9.54 15.35
N LYS A 220 -9.80 -10.25 14.76
CA LYS A 220 -8.57 -10.67 15.46
C LYS A 220 -7.57 -9.54 15.65
N LEU A 221 -7.84 -8.36 15.12
CA LEU A 221 -7.05 -7.15 15.31
C LEU A 221 -7.57 -6.42 16.55
N ILE A 222 -7.39 -7.02 17.71
CA ILE A 222 -7.75 -6.45 19.01
C ILE A 222 -7.10 -5.08 19.21
N GLU A 223 -5.89 -4.90 18.66
CA GLU A 223 -5.12 -3.67 18.81
C GLU A 223 -5.74 -2.45 18.09
N LEU A 224 -6.54 -2.63 17.04
CA LEU A 224 -7.10 -1.49 16.28
C LEU A 224 -7.94 -0.57 17.19
N GLU A 225 -8.84 -1.13 17.98
CA GLU A 225 -9.71 -0.34 18.86
C GLU A 225 -8.90 0.34 19.97
N GLU A 226 -7.95 -0.38 20.57
CA GLU A 226 -7.08 0.14 21.61
C GLU A 226 -6.18 1.27 21.08
N ILE A 227 -5.56 1.08 19.92
CA ILE A 227 -4.73 2.11 19.28
C ILE A 227 -5.59 3.32 18.87
N ARG A 228 -6.82 3.09 18.41
CA ARG A 228 -7.80 4.14 18.08
C ARG A 228 -8.13 5.00 19.31
N GLU A 229 -8.45 4.38 20.43
CA GLU A 229 -8.74 5.10 21.67
C GLU A 229 -7.55 5.95 22.14
N ILE A 230 -6.34 5.38 22.11
CA ILE A 230 -5.12 6.11 22.48
C ILE A 230 -4.90 7.27 21.51
N ALA A 231 -4.95 7.05 20.22
CA ALA A 231 -4.69 8.06 19.21
C ALA A 231 -5.69 9.23 19.30
N HIS A 232 -6.97 8.95 19.48
CA HIS A 232 -8.02 9.97 19.67
C HIS A 232 -7.79 10.81 20.91
N LYS A 233 -7.36 10.21 22.03
CA LYS A 233 -7.02 10.94 23.27
C LYS A 233 -5.94 12.02 23.04
N TYR A 234 -5.11 11.82 22.03
CA TYR A 234 -4.05 12.77 21.66
C TYR A 234 -4.36 13.53 20.36
N GLY A 235 -5.63 13.55 19.94
CA GLY A 235 -6.16 14.42 18.91
C GLY A 235 -6.01 13.88 17.48
N ALA A 236 -5.90 12.56 17.30
CA ALA A 236 -5.99 11.97 15.97
C ALA A 236 -7.37 12.22 15.32
N TYR A 237 -7.38 12.42 14.02
CA TYR A 237 -8.61 12.50 13.22
C TYR A 237 -9.22 11.13 12.98
N ALA A 238 -8.36 10.13 12.74
CA ALA A 238 -8.76 8.76 12.46
C ALA A 238 -7.63 7.76 12.65
N THR A 239 -8.03 6.51 12.90
CA THR A 239 -7.17 5.32 12.72
C THR A 239 -7.88 4.33 11.83
N TYR A 240 -7.11 3.59 11.04
CA TYR A 240 -7.66 2.57 10.14
C TYR A 240 -6.62 1.48 9.87
N LEU A 241 -7.11 0.32 9.43
CA LEU A 241 -6.27 -0.79 9.04
C LEU A 241 -5.69 -0.56 7.64
N SER A 242 -4.38 -0.38 7.53
CA SER A 242 -3.70 -0.21 6.25
C SER A 242 -3.68 -1.51 5.45
N GLY A 243 -4.32 -1.54 4.29
CA GLY A 243 -4.43 -2.72 3.45
C GLY A 243 -5.08 -3.90 4.17
N ALA A 244 -4.40 -5.04 4.17
CA ALA A 244 -4.82 -6.23 4.91
C ALA A 244 -4.38 -6.23 6.39
N GLY A 245 -3.60 -5.26 6.80
CA GLY A 245 -2.92 -5.19 8.10
C GLY A 245 -1.58 -5.92 8.06
N SER A 246 -0.88 -6.01 9.11
CA SER A 246 -1.16 -5.66 10.54
C SER A 246 -1.02 -4.15 10.86
N THR A 247 -0.48 -3.34 9.97
CA THR A 247 -0.27 -1.91 10.22
C THR A 247 -1.59 -1.19 10.47
N ILE A 248 -1.64 -0.45 11.56
CA ILE A 248 -2.67 0.52 11.86
C ILE A 248 -2.11 1.90 11.51
N ALA A 249 -2.76 2.58 10.58
CA ALA A 249 -2.41 3.93 10.18
C ALA A 249 -3.25 4.94 10.96
N CYS A 250 -2.63 6.06 11.35
CA CYS A 250 -3.25 7.12 12.10
C CYS A 250 -3.06 8.46 11.37
N LEU A 251 -4.14 9.18 11.13
CA LEU A 251 -4.14 10.54 10.60
C LEU A 251 -4.36 11.53 11.74
N ALA A 252 -3.55 12.58 11.82
CA ALA A 252 -3.61 13.55 12.91
C ALA A 252 -3.22 14.96 12.41
N PRO A 253 -3.56 16.02 13.16
CA PRO A 253 -2.89 17.31 12.99
C PRO A 253 -1.37 17.12 13.04
N ILE A 254 -0.63 17.85 12.19
CA ILE A 254 0.83 17.68 12.09
C ILE A 254 1.51 17.90 13.44
N GLU A 255 1.04 18.89 14.18
CA GLU A 255 1.55 19.25 15.51
C GLU A 255 1.35 18.16 16.58
N ASN A 256 0.40 17.24 16.37
CA ASN A 256 0.10 16.15 17.30
C ASN A 256 0.89 14.87 17.00
N THR A 257 1.49 14.76 15.81
CA THR A 257 2.11 13.50 15.34
C THR A 257 3.21 13.01 16.27
N ASP A 258 4.11 13.88 16.71
CA ASP A 258 5.25 13.47 17.55
C ASP A 258 4.78 12.97 18.91
N LYS A 259 3.72 13.57 19.46
CA LYS A 259 3.13 13.14 20.74
C LYS A 259 2.43 11.77 20.59
N ILE A 260 1.70 11.55 19.49
CA ILE A 260 1.05 10.27 19.22
C ILE A 260 2.10 9.17 19.05
N VAL A 261 3.18 9.42 18.28
CA VAL A 261 4.30 8.47 18.13
C VAL A 261 4.92 8.13 19.49
N GLU A 262 5.20 9.12 20.33
CA GLU A 262 5.78 8.91 21.66
C GLU A 262 4.90 7.98 22.52
N VAL A 263 3.59 8.23 22.53
CA VAL A 263 2.67 7.47 23.39
C VAL A 263 2.47 6.05 22.85
N LEU A 264 2.25 5.89 21.56
CA LEU A 264 2.08 4.57 20.95
C LEU A 264 3.35 3.71 21.06
N SER A 265 4.54 4.31 20.95
CA SER A 265 5.82 3.60 21.14
C SER A 265 6.04 3.10 22.57
N LYS A 266 5.43 3.75 23.56
CA LYS A 266 5.48 3.31 24.97
C LYS A 266 4.44 2.23 25.30
N HIS A 267 3.39 2.13 24.47
CA HIS A 267 2.27 1.24 24.71
C HIS A 267 2.58 -0.22 24.38
N SER A 268 3.43 -0.45 23.39
CA SER A 268 3.78 -1.82 22.93
C SER A 268 5.17 -1.88 22.30
N ASN A 269 5.62 -3.11 21.97
CA ASN A 269 6.84 -3.36 21.22
C ASN A 269 6.68 -3.15 19.70
N ALA A 270 5.57 -2.58 19.22
CA ALA A 270 5.37 -2.29 17.82
C ALA A 270 6.36 -1.22 17.33
N ASN A 271 6.73 -1.29 16.07
CA ASN A 271 7.49 -0.23 15.43
C ASN A 271 6.54 0.91 15.06
N VAL A 272 6.65 2.04 15.76
CA VAL A 272 5.83 3.22 15.50
C VAL A 272 6.65 4.26 14.78
N MET A 273 6.21 4.69 13.61
CA MET A 273 6.95 5.62 12.77
C MET A 273 6.07 6.74 12.22
N LYS A 274 6.63 7.93 12.13
CA LYS A 274 6.05 9.05 11.39
C LYS A 274 6.38 8.86 9.91
N LEU A 275 5.37 8.88 9.05
CA LEU A 275 5.52 8.78 7.62
C LEU A 275 5.15 10.10 6.93
N SER A 276 5.62 10.27 5.69
CA SER A 276 5.23 11.36 4.82
C SER A 276 4.56 10.80 3.57
N PHE A 277 3.64 11.55 3.01
CA PHE A 277 3.04 11.22 1.72
C PHE A 277 4.06 11.43 0.60
N GLU A 278 4.17 10.44 -0.30
CA GLU A 278 5.07 10.51 -1.45
C GLU A 278 4.27 10.88 -2.71
N SER A 279 4.57 12.03 -3.29
CA SER A 279 3.86 12.53 -4.47
C SER A 279 4.27 11.87 -5.77
N ASN A 280 5.45 11.23 -5.77
CA ASN A 280 6.00 10.54 -6.92
C ASN A 280 5.79 9.04 -6.78
N GLY A 281 5.38 8.39 -7.87
CA GLY A 281 5.34 6.94 -7.95
C GLY A 281 6.70 6.32 -8.25
N VAL A 282 6.68 5.19 -8.92
CA VAL A 282 7.88 4.51 -9.37
C VAL A 282 8.76 5.42 -10.22
N ARG A 283 10.08 5.36 -9.98
CA ARG A 283 11.10 6.14 -10.70
C ARG A 283 12.23 5.24 -11.15
N THR A 284 12.77 5.52 -12.34
CA THR A 284 13.96 4.87 -12.86
C THR A 284 15.10 5.89 -12.97
N PHE A 285 16.32 5.46 -12.68
CA PHE A 285 17.52 6.29 -12.73
C PHE A 285 18.57 5.58 -13.57
N GLY A 286 19.27 6.34 -14.41
CA GLY A 286 20.35 5.87 -15.27
C GLY A 286 21.63 5.51 -14.53
#